data_6d0fb44e1d1743618197d685e9b8a22e
#
_entry.id   6d0fb44e1d1743618197d685e9b8a22e
#
_cell.length_a   1.000
_cell.length_b   1.000
_cell.length_c   1.000
_cell.angle_alpha   90.00
_cell.angle_beta   90.00
_cell.angle_gamma   90.00
#
_symmetry.space_group_name_H-M   'P 1'
#
loop_
_entity.id
_entity.type
_entity.pdbx_description
1 polymer ?
#
loop_
_entity_poly.entity_id
_entity_poly.type
_entity_poly.pdbx_seq_one_letter_code
_entity_poly.pdbx_strand_id
1 'polypeptide(L)'
;MKPQEFPVDPEHIWEHFYQLTRIPRPSRAEAAVREYVVAQAEAHDCRWQLDATGNLVVYVPASPGRERHPTVIIQNHLDMVTVKTGDKQHDFYRDPLTLQVQDGWLLADRTTLGADNGVGCAAALALLTDPDVQHPPLELLFTVDEETGLGGALGLDASLLSGRVMLNLDTEDWHELYVGCAGGAGWVFSRDYPLQPAAGGASCWTLELKGLAGGHSGIEIHLQLGNALKLLVEALADVASCQLAAASVGVAHNVIPREGWIRFACDTVDAGALQQRLEALQRRWHSYLPAADHGLELLLQPAEPAAVMSLEHSRQLLQVIAALPHGAQAYSLAQPADLVDLSINLARLQVVEGRLELESSIRFFNPEQAAGLRLAVESLAQLAGLHIRRIDGYPGWQPDFASPLLARAKALHERLFDSVPAVKAIHAGLECGILKSKLPDADILSFGPTIRGAHSPTERLRIATVPPFWRYLTALLAEL
;
A
#
# COMPACT_ATOMS: atom_id res chain seq x y z
N MET A 1 20.76 -23.29 -2.17
CA MET A 1 21.06 -24.37 -1.18
C MET A 1 20.37 -23.99 0.11
N LYS A 2 19.69 -24.93 0.81
CA LYS A 2 19.06 -24.63 2.13
C LYS A 2 20.17 -24.21 3.12
N PRO A 3 20.01 -23.13 3.89
CA PRO A 3 20.89 -22.82 5.02
C PRO A 3 20.92 -23.97 6.04
N GLN A 4 22.00 -24.11 6.79
CA GLN A 4 22.12 -25.19 7.77
C GLN A 4 21.04 -25.10 8.88
N GLU A 5 20.62 -23.87 9.23
CA GLU A 5 19.61 -23.61 10.25
C GLU A 5 18.21 -23.31 9.63
N PHE A 6 17.98 -23.79 8.38
CA PHE A 6 16.68 -23.62 7.75
C PHE A 6 15.60 -24.34 8.58
N PRO A 7 14.47 -23.68 8.87
CA PRO A 7 13.44 -24.27 9.71
C PRO A 7 12.82 -25.54 9.09
N VAL A 8 12.32 -26.43 9.95
CA VAL A 8 11.78 -27.73 9.54
C VAL A 8 10.38 -28.00 10.08
N ASP A 9 9.87 -27.20 11.00
CA ASP A 9 8.55 -27.35 11.60
C ASP A 9 7.71 -26.07 11.45
N PRO A 10 6.55 -26.14 10.79
CA PRO A 10 5.88 -27.27 10.10
C PRO A 10 6.58 -27.65 8.79
N GLU A 11 6.87 -28.95 8.60
CA GLU A 11 7.65 -29.42 7.47
C GLU A 11 7.04 -29.04 6.11
N HIS A 12 5.74 -29.30 5.92
CA HIS A 12 5.04 -29.04 4.66
C HIS A 12 5.11 -27.57 4.25
N ILE A 13 4.95 -26.61 5.17
CA ILE A 13 5.07 -25.18 4.85
C ILE A 13 6.49 -24.85 4.42
N TRP A 14 7.49 -25.27 5.18
CA TRP A 14 8.89 -24.90 4.91
C TRP A 14 9.44 -25.56 3.65
N GLU A 15 8.97 -26.76 3.29
CA GLU A 15 9.33 -27.38 2.04
C GLU A 15 8.77 -26.57 0.84
N HIS A 16 7.46 -26.26 0.86
CA HIS A 16 6.86 -25.45 -0.19
C HIS A 16 7.45 -24.04 -0.24
N PHE A 17 7.67 -23.39 0.90
CA PHE A 17 8.29 -22.08 0.92
C PHE A 17 9.70 -22.10 0.31
N TYR A 18 10.50 -23.11 0.65
CA TYR A 18 11.80 -23.26 0.04
C TYR A 18 11.71 -23.42 -1.49
N GLN A 19 10.80 -24.24 -2.00
CA GLN A 19 10.62 -24.38 -3.45
C GLN A 19 10.19 -23.07 -4.10
N LEU A 20 9.27 -22.33 -3.51
CA LEU A 20 8.83 -21.02 -4.01
C LEU A 20 10.02 -20.03 -4.12
N THR A 21 10.96 -20.05 -3.16
CA THR A 21 12.14 -19.20 -3.22
C THR A 21 13.17 -19.63 -4.30
N ARG A 22 13.00 -20.83 -4.88
CA ARG A 22 13.85 -21.32 -5.98
C ARG A 22 13.30 -20.95 -7.35
N ILE A 23 12.02 -20.53 -7.41
CA ILE A 23 11.32 -20.21 -8.66
C ILE A 23 11.21 -18.68 -8.75
N PRO A 24 11.83 -18.03 -9.75
CA PRO A 24 11.61 -16.63 -10.06
C PRO A 24 10.13 -16.34 -10.30
N ARG A 25 9.59 -15.33 -9.59
CA ARG A 25 8.16 -14.99 -9.65
C ARG A 25 7.89 -13.49 -9.54
N PRO A 26 8.59 -12.63 -10.32
CA PRO A 26 8.24 -11.22 -10.37
C PRO A 26 6.83 -11.04 -10.92
N SER A 27 6.16 -9.95 -10.54
CA SER A 27 4.83 -9.58 -11.07
C SER A 27 4.82 -9.64 -12.60
N ARG A 28 3.75 -10.21 -13.16
CA ARG A 28 3.55 -10.47 -14.62
C ARG A 28 4.47 -11.53 -15.21
N ALA A 29 5.22 -12.28 -14.40
CA ALA A 29 6.05 -13.39 -14.82
C ALA A 29 5.87 -14.63 -13.93
N GLU A 30 4.65 -14.89 -13.46
CA GLU A 30 4.29 -15.94 -12.49
C GLU A 30 4.12 -17.32 -13.15
N ALA A 31 4.32 -17.47 -14.46
CA ALA A 31 4.07 -18.72 -15.17
C ALA A 31 4.75 -19.94 -14.52
N ALA A 32 6.05 -19.81 -14.18
CA ALA A 32 6.81 -20.93 -13.61
C ALA A 32 6.33 -21.31 -12.19
N VAL A 33 5.99 -20.35 -11.33
CA VAL A 33 5.46 -20.64 -10.00
C VAL A 33 4.06 -21.23 -10.08
N ARG A 34 3.24 -20.78 -11.04
CA ARG A 34 1.92 -21.35 -11.30
C ARG A 34 2.00 -22.80 -11.79
N GLU A 35 2.97 -23.12 -12.67
CA GLU A 35 3.24 -24.51 -13.09
C GLU A 35 3.63 -25.38 -11.89
N TYR A 36 4.39 -24.85 -10.95
CA TYR A 36 4.73 -25.57 -9.72
C TYR A 36 3.45 -25.89 -8.90
N VAL A 37 2.55 -24.90 -8.71
CA VAL A 37 1.28 -25.11 -7.99
C VAL A 37 0.42 -26.14 -8.70
N VAL A 38 0.30 -26.06 -10.03
CA VAL A 38 -0.45 -27.03 -10.85
C VAL A 38 0.14 -28.44 -10.69
N ALA A 39 1.46 -28.59 -10.73
CA ALA A 39 2.09 -29.89 -10.53
C ALA A 39 1.81 -30.50 -9.14
N GLN A 40 1.72 -29.65 -8.08
CA GLN A 40 1.31 -30.12 -6.76
C GLN A 40 -0.16 -30.55 -6.74
N ALA A 41 -1.04 -29.79 -7.39
CA ALA A 41 -2.46 -30.15 -7.49
C ALA A 41 -2.66 -31.49 -8.21
N GLU A 42 -1.99 -31.69 -9.35
CA GLU A 42 -2.05 -32.96 -10.12
C GLU A 42 -1.46 -34.14 -9.35
N ALA A 43 -0.36 -33.94 -8.61
CA ALA A 43 0.25 -34.99 -7.77
C ALA A 43 -0.67 -35.47 -6.63
N HIS A 44 -1.65 -34.65 -6.24
CA HIS A 44 -2.64 -34.96 -5.21
C HIS A 44 -4.07 -35.13 -5.74
N ASP A 45 -4.22 -35.44 -7.05
CA ASP A 45 -5.50 -35.70 -7.71
C ASP A 45 -6.52 -34.57 -7.56
N CYS A 46 -6.07 -33.30 -7.40
CA CYS A 46 -6.92 -32.15 -7.26
C CYS A 46 -7.19 -31.50 -8.62
N ARG A 47 -8.46 -31.19 -8.88
CA ARG A 47 -8.86 -30.40 -10.05
C ARG A 47 -8.38 -28.96 -9.90
N TRP A 48 -8.01 -28.33 -11.00
CA TRP A 48 -7.65 -26.93 -11.06
C TRP A 48 -8.24 -26.22 -12.28
N GLN A 49 -8.34 -24.89 -12.21
CA GLN A 49 -8.79 -24.04 -13.32
C GLN A 49 -8.00 -22.72 -13.32
N LEU A 50 -7.73 -22.22 -14.52
CA LEU A 50 -7.16 -20.89 -14.76
C LEU A 50 -8.24 -19.98 -15.32
N ASP A 51 -8.27 -18.73 -14.90
CA ASP A 51 -9.02 -17.69 -15.59
C ASP A 51 -8.21 -17.01 -16.72
N ALA A 52 -8.84 -16.08 -17.41
CA ALA A 52 -8.22 -15.37 -18.53
C ALA A 52 -7.07 -14.42 -18.09
N THR A 53 -7.06 -14.01 -16.82
CA THR A 53 -6.01 -13.14 -16.24
C THR A 53 -4.78 -13.97 -15.83
N GLY A 54 -4.97 -15.27 -15.58
CA GLY A 54 -3.94 -16.19 -15.15
C GLY A 54 -4.01 -16.52 -13.65
N ASN A 55 -5.09 -16.11 -12.97
CA ASN A 55 -5.35 -16.60 -11.62
C ASN A 55 -5.65 -18.08 -11.64
N LEU A 56 -5.20 -18.79 -10.62
CA LEU A 56 -5.35 -20.23 -10.50
C LEU A 56 -6.25 -20.56 -9.30
N VAL A 57 -7.23 -21.43 -9.53
CA VAL A 57 -8.05 -22.04 -8.46
C VAL A 57 -7.78 -23.54 -8.43
N VAL A 58 -7.38 -24.05 -7.27
CA VAL A 58 -7.24 -25.49 -7.01
C VAL A 58 -8.36 -25.93 -6.09
N TYR A 59 -9.09 -26.97 -6.48
CA TYR A 59 -10.23 -27.50 -5.73
C TYR A 59 -9.81 -28.72 -4.94
N VAL A 60 -9.72 -28.57 -3.61
CA VAL A 60 -9.30 -29.66 -2.72
C VAL A 60 -10.54 -30.33 -2.13
N PRO A 61 -10.74 -31.64 -2.32
CA PRO A 61 -11.82 -32.38 -1.71
C PRO A 61 -11.77 -32.26 -0.19
N ALA A 62 -12.93 -32.29 0.46
CA ALA A 62 -13.00 -32.27 1.92
C ALA A 62 -12.33 -33.49 2.55
N SER A 63 -11.85 -33.35 3.77
CA SER A 63 -11.46 -34.47 4.62
C SER A 63 -12.66 -35.41 4.86
N PRO A 64 -12.44 -36.73 5.05
CA PRO A 64 -13.52 -37.69 5.26
C PRO A 64 -14.53 -37.26 6.32
N GLY A 65 -15.81 -37.29 5.97
CA GLY A 65 -16.92 -36.87 6.83
C GLY A 65 -17.26 -35.39 6.82
N ARG A 66 -16.52 -34.57 6.06
CA ARG A 66 -16.72 -33.12 5.97
C ARG A 66 -17.22 -32.64 4.60
N GLU A 67 -17.63 -33.54 3.72
CA GLU A 67 -18.02 -33.27 2.34
C GLU A 67 -19.25 -32.36 2.23
N ARG A 68 -20.05 -32.25 3.30
CA ARG A 68 -21.26 -31.42 3.35
C ARG A 68 -21.04 -30.06 4.01
N HIS A 69 -19.84 -29.77 4.51
CA HIS A 69 -19.52 -28.46 5.06
C HIS A 69 -19.43 -27.42 3.94
N PRO A 70 -19.70 -26.14 4.21
CA PRO A 70 -19.53 -25.07 3.24
C PRO A 70 -18.09 -24.99 2.75
N THR A 71 -17.92 -24.75 1.44
CA THR A 71 -16.60 -24.53 0.85
C THR A 71 -15.94 -23.28 1.41
N VAL A 72 -14.65 -23.39 1.72
CA VAL A 72 -13.81 -22.28 2.21
C VAL A 72 -12.80 -21.90 1.11
N ILE A 73 -12.65 -20.61 0.85
CA ILE A 73 -11.66 -20.06 -0.05
C ILE A 73 -10.41 -19.72 0.77
N ILE A 74 -9.24 -20.18 0.34
CA ILE A 74 -7.92 -19.79 0.86
C ILE A 74 -7.24 -18.96 -0.22
N GLN A 75 -7.02 -17.67 0.05
CA GLN A 75 -6.55 -16.74 -0.98
C GLN A 75 -5.15 -16.22 -0.68
N ASN A 76 -4.32 -16.17 -1.72
CA ASN A 76 -2.93 -15.74 -1.73
C ASN A 76 -2.55 -15.18 -3.09
N HIS A 77 -1.46 -14.38 -3.19
CA HIS A 77 -0.88 -14.01 -4.48
C HIS A 77 0.44 -14.71 -4.77
N LEU A 78 0.72 -14.97 -6.05
CA LEU A 78 1.89 -15.73 -6.50
C LEU A 78 3.13 -14.88 -6.70
N ASP A 79 2.98 -13.63 -7.11
CA ASP A 79 4.08 -12.73 -7.40
C ASP A 79 4.80 -12.23 -6.13
N MET A 80 5.83 -11.46 -6.29
CA MET A 80 6.58 -10.81 -5.22
C MET A 80 7.21 -9.52 -5.73
N VAL A 81 7.41 -8.55 -4.84
CA VAL A 81 8.24 -7.38 -5.10
C VAL A 81 9.70 -7.78 -5.31
N THR A 82 10.33 -7.22 -6.33
CA THR A 82 11.70 -7.55 -6.75
C THR A 82 12.66 -6.39 -6.54
N VAL A 83 13.18 -6.26 -5.32
CA VAL A 83 14.11 -5.19 -4.92
C VAL A 83 15.39 -5.80 -4.37
N LYS A 84 16.53 -5.18 -4.70
CA LYS A 84 17.86 -5.56 -4.20
C LYS A 84 18.69 -4.34 -3.84
N THR A 85 19.75 -4.54 -3.03
CA THR A 85 20.74 -3.47 -2.78
C THR A 85 21.53 -3.16 -4.06
N GLY A 86 22.04 -1.94 -4.16
CA GLY A 86 22.73 -1.48 -5.37
C GLY A 86 24.01 -2.26 -5.72
N ASP A 87 24.64 -2.90 -4.74
CA ASP A 87 25.85 -3.71 -4.88
C ASP A 87 25.57 -5.20 -5.14
N LYS A 88 24.29 -5.64 -5.06
CA LYS A 88 23.92 -7.04 -5.28
C LYS A 88 23.74 -7.33 -6.76
N GLN A 89 24.48 -8.34 -7.26
CA GLN A 89 24.23 -8.95 -8.56
C GLN A 89 23.16 -10.05 -8.40
N HIS A 90 21.99 -9.85 -9.00
CA HIS A 90 20.87 -10.79 -9.00
C HIS A 90 19.90 -10.45 -10.12
N ASP A 91 19.45 -11.45 -10.86
CA ASP A 91 18.42 -11.36 -11.90
C ASP A 91 17.14 -12.05 -11.40
N PHE A 92 16.13 -11.28 -11.00
CA PHE A 92 14.86 -11.80 -10.46
C PHE A 92 14.03 -12.62 -11.46
N TYR A 93 14.40 -12.61 -12.74
CA TYR A 93 13.76 -13.43 -13.77
C TYR A 93 14.44 -14.79 -14.00
N ARG A 94 15.61 -15.01 -13.37
CA ARG A 94 16.45 -16.21 -13.63
C ARG A 94 17.02 -16.83 -12.38
N ASP A 95 17.42 -16.01 -11.42
CA ASP A 95 18.19 -16.46 -10.28
C ASP A 95 17.27 -16.82 -9.11
N PRO A 96 17.46 -18.00 -8.50
CA PRO A 96 16.80 -18.34 -7.25
C PRO A 96 17.37 -17.51 -6.10
N LEU A 97 16.53 -17.23 -5.09
CA LEU A 97 16.95 -16.47 -3.91
C LEU A 97 18.01 -17.21 -3.09
N THR A 98 18.93 -16.47 -2.50
CA THR A 98 19.94 -17.00 -1.57
C THR A 98 19.44 -16.74 -0.15
N LEU A 99 18.97 -17.78 0.53
CA LEU A 99 18.38 -17.68 1.86
C LEU A 99 19.45 -17.63 2.95
N GLN A 100 19.12 -16.92 4.03
CA GLN A 100 19.91 -16.83 5.26
C GLN A 100 18.97 -16.93 6.48
N VAL A 101 19.51 -17.48 7.58
CA VAL A 101 18.84 -17.46 8.89
C VAL A 101 19.69 -16.64 9.83
N GLN A 102 19.09 -15.63 10.45
CA GLN A 102 19.77 -14.75 11.40
C GLN A 102 18.82 -14.33 12.53
N ASP A 103 19.21 -14.54 13.78
CA ASP A 103 18.49 -14.10 14.98
C ASP A 103 17.00 -14.54 15.01
N GLY A 104 16.73 -15.76 14.49
CA GLY A 104 15.38 -16.32 14.40
C GLY A 104 14.50 -15.73 13.29
N TRP A 105 15.12 -15.07 12.32
CA TRP A 105 14.51 -14.59 11.10
C TRP A 105 15.05 -15.34 9.89
N LEU A 106 14.17 -15.64 8.94
CA LEU A 106 14.54 -16.05 7.60
C LEU A 106 14.54 -14.81 6.70
N LEU A 107 15.60 -14.63 5.92
CA LEU A 107 15.80 -13.50 5.00
C LEU A 107 16.53 -13.96 3.73
N ALA A 108 16.58 -13.11 2.73
CA ALA A 108 17.40 -13.32 1.53
C ALA A 108 18.65 -12.42 1.54
N ASP A 109 19.72 -12.84 0.87
CA ASP A 109 20.97 -12.09 0.81
C ASP A 109 20.85 -10.83 -0.04
N ARG A 110 20.52 -9.71 0.61
CA ARG A 110 20.42 -8.35 0.00
C ARG A 110 19.41 -8.23 -1.13
N THR A 111 18.36 -9.07 -1.07
CA THR A 111 17.19 -9.00 -1.94
C THR A 111 15.93 -9.09 -1.09
N THR A 112 14.77 -8.75 -1.64
CA THR A 112 13.48 -9.17 -1.11
C THR A 112 13.45 -10.69 -0.94
N LEU A 113 12.73 -11.17 0.08
CA LEU A 113 12.58 -12.59 0.40
C LEU A 113 11.36 -13.21 -0.31
N GLY A 114 10.34 -12.40 -0.58
CA GLY A 114 9.04 -12.85 -1.07
C GLY A 114 8.30 -13.71 -0.03
N ALA A 115 8.46 -13.41 1.26
CA ALA A 115 7.61 -13.96 2.31
C ALA A 115 6.18 -13.46 2.14
N ASP A 116 6.04 -12.23 1.73
CA ASP A 116 4.87 -11.62 1.14
C ASP A 116 4.75 -12.06 -0.34
N ASN A 117 3.76 -12.81 -0.78
CA ASN A 117 2.86 -13.68 -0.01
C ASN A 117 3.26 -15.16 -0.13
N GLY A 118 4.57 -15.44 -0.29
CA GLY A 118 5.10 -16.80 -0.45
C GLY A 118 4.83 -17.72 0.75
N VAL A 119 4.76 -17.18 1.98
CA VAL A 119 4.43 -18.00 3.15
C VAL A 119 2.95 -18.38 3.18
N GLY A 120 2.06 -17.49 2.74
CA GLY A 120 0.65 -17.80 2.55
C GLY A 120 0.44 -18.85 1.44
N CYS A 121 1.11 -18.69 0.30
CA CYS A 121 1.14 -19.71 -0.76
C CYS A 121 1.64 -21.07 -0.26
N ALA A 122 2.72 -21.08 0.54
CA ALA A 122 3.26 -22.31 1.11
C ALA A 122 2.27 -22.97 2.09
N ALA A 123 1.55 -22.18 2.90
CA ALA A 123 0.52 -22.68 3.78
C ALA A 123 -0.67 -23.27 3.00
N ALA A 124 -1.11 -22.60 1.92
CA ALA A 124 -2.15 -23.13 1.05
C ALA A 124 -1.74 -24.46 0.39
N LEU A 125 -0.49 -24.57 -0.08
CA LEU A 125 0.05 -25.84 -0.61
C LEU A 125 0.20 -26.90 0.47
N ALA A 126 0.53 -26.54 1.72
CA ALA A 126 0.60 -27.46 2.84
C ALA A 126 -0.76 -28.09 3.16
N LEU A 127 -1.88 -27.37 2.97
CA LEU A 127 -3.23 -27.92 3.10
C LEU A 127 -3.52 -29.06 2.09
N LEU A 128 -2.79 -29.09 1.00
CA LEU A 128 -2.90 -30.09 -0.06
C LEU A 128 -2.04 -31.31 0.23
N THR A 129 -0.92 -31.14 0.91
CA THR A 129 0.12 -32.15 1.08
C THR A 129 0.19 -32.75 2.50
N ASP A 130 -0.42 -32.12 3.51
CA ASP A 130 -0.46 -32.63 4.89
C ASP A 130 -1.74 -33.45 5.11
N PRO A 131 -1.65 -34.80 5.20
CA PRO A 131 -2.81 -35.67 5.34
C PRO A 131 -3.50 -35.59 6.72
N ASP A 132 -2.85 -34.97 7.71
CA ASP A 132 -3.37 -34.89 9.08
C ASP A 132 -4.32 -33.69 9.26
N VAL A 133 -4.37 -32.78 8.29
CA VAL A 133 -5.24 -31.59 8.36
C VAL A 133 -6.69 -31.96 8.07
N GLN A 134 -7.59 -31.57 8.98
CA GLN A 134 -9.03 -31.73 8.81
C GLN A 134 -9.64 -30.43 8.27
N HIS A 135 -10.31 -30.46 7.12
CA HIS A 135 -10.86 -29.28 6.46
C HIS A 135 -12.15 -29.57 5.67
N PRO A 136 -13.03 -28.58 5.48
CA PRO A 136 -14.14 -28.67 4.52
C PRO A 136 -13.61 -28.68 3.08
N PRO A 137 -14.48 -28.76 2.05
CA PRO A 137 -14.01 -28.51 0.67
C PRO A 137 -13.28 -27.17 0.57
N LEU A 138 -12.10 -27.13 -0.07
CA LEU A 138 -11.33 -25.90 -0.22
C LEU A 138 -11.25 -25.45 -1.68
N GLU A 139 -11.23 -24.14 -1.88
CA GLU A 139 -10.85 -23.45 -3.10
C GLU A 139 -9.61 -22.65 -2.81
N LEU A 140 -8.42 -23.16 -3.21
CA LEU A 140 -7.17 -22.44 -3.08
C LEU A 140 -7.05 -21.47 -4.25
N LEU A 141 -7.27 -20.20 -4.00
CA LEU A 141 -7.16 -19.12 -4.98
C LEU A 141 -5.76 -18.52 -4.91
N PHE A 142 -5.05 -18.61 -6.02
CA PHE A 142 -3.76 -17.96 -6.22
C PHE A 142 -3.89 -16.89 -7.30
N THR A 143 -3.77 -15.64 -6.91
CA THR A 143 -3.83 -14.48 -7.80
C THR A 143 -2.46 -14.14 -8.36
N VAL A 144 -2.41 -13.36 -9.43
CA VAL A 144 -1.21 -12.87 -10.11
C VAL A 144 -1.18 -11.35 -10.09
N ASP A 145 0.00 -10.74 -10.29
CA ASP A 145 0.16 -9.28 -10.46
C ASP A 145 -0.50 -8.46 -9.34
N GLU A 146 -0.37 -8.90 -8.09
CA GLU A 146 -0.85 -8.18 -6.92
C GLU A 146 -0.05 -6.90 -6.72
N GLU A 147 1.28 -7.05 -6.67
CA GLU A 147 2.27 -6.07 -6.23
C GLU A 147 2.43 -4.84 -7.15
N THR A 148 1.89 -4.92 -8.38
CA THR A 148 1.94 -3.79 -9.32
C THR A 148 0.58 -3.10 -9.53
N GLY A 149 -0.44 -3.48 -8.72
CA GLY A 149 -1.75 -2.81 -8.76
C GLY A 149 -2.95 -3.73 -8.69
N LEU A 150 -2.84 -4.89 -8.02
CA LEU A 150 -3.95 -5.83 -7.77
C LEU A 150 -4.56 -6.41 -9.06
N GLY A 151 -3.73 -6.56 -10.11
CA GLY A 151 -4.16 -6.90 -11.47
C GLY A 151 -4.92 -8.21 -11.54
N GLY A 152 -4.46 -9.24 -10.83
CA GLY A 152 -5.10 -10.54 -10.74
C GLY A 152 -6.50 -10.46 -10.14
N ALA A 153 -6.64 -9.85 -8.97
CA ALA A 153 -7.93 -9.71 -8.31
C ALA A 153 -8.93 -8.89 -9.16
N LEU A 154 -8.47 -7.81 -9.81
CA LEU A 154 -9.30 -7.01 -10.72
C LEU A 154 -9.82 -7.84 -11.90
N GLY A 155 -8.99 -8.70 -12.47
CA GLY A 155 -9.32 -9.55 -13.60
C GLY A 155 -9.99 -10.90 -13.22
N LEU A 156 -10.12 -11.23 -11.94
CA LEU A 156 -10.63 -12.52 -11.47
C LEU A 156 -12.02 -12.85 -12.03
N ASP A 157 -12.15 -14.03 -12.59
CA ASP A 157 -13.45 -14.65 -12.89
C ASP A 157 -14.04 -15.28 -11.62
N ALA A 158 -14.90 -14.53 -10.95
CA ALA A 158 -15.55 -14.97 -9.71
C ALA A 158 -16.46 -16.19 -9.87
N SER A 159 -16.83 -16.58 -11.11
CA SER A 159 -17.63 -17.79 -11.35
C SER A 159 -16.87 -19.09 -11.05
N LEU A 160 -15.56 -19.02 -10.92
CA LEU A 160 -14.71 -20.15 -10.51
C LEU A 160 -14.82 -20.46 -9.01
N LEU A 161 -15.42 -19.56 -8.21
CA LEU A 161 -15.50 -19.67 -6.76
C LEU A 161 -16.94 -19.88 -6.30
N SER A 162 -17.12 -20.81 -5.37
CA SER A 162 -18.43 -21.13 -4.77
C SER A 162 -18.47 -20.84 -3.28
N GLY A 163 -17.30 -20.75 -2.63
CA GLY A 163 -17.16 -20.50 -1.20
C GLY A 163 -17.75 -19.15 -0.77
N ARG A 164 -18.21 -19.11 0.49
CA ARG A 164 -18.74 -17.89 1.13
C ARG A 164 -17.99 -17.52 2.40
N VAL A 165 -16.98 -18.29 2.75
CA VAL A 165 -15.98 -17.96 3.77
C VAL A 165 -14.65 -17.89 3.06
N MET A 166 -13.91 -16.79 3.27
CA MET A 166 -12.59 -16.58 2.67
C MET A 166 -11.57 -16.27 3.75
N LEU A 167 -10.49 -17.03 3.76
CA LEU A 167 -9.30 -16.77 4.57
C LEU A 167 -8.19 -16.27 3.63
N ASN A 168 -7.85 -15.01 3.76
CA ASN A 168 -6.69 -14.42 3.09
C ASN A 168 -5.48 -14.54 4.02
N LEU A 169 -4.34 -14.98 3.50
CA LEU A 169 -3.14 -15.25 4.29
C LEU A 169 -2.01 -14.24 3.98
N ASP A 170 -2.38 -12.98 3.79
CA ASP A 170 -1.55 -11.93 3.21
C ASP A 170 -1.31 -10.75 4.17
N THR A 171 -1.43 -10.95 5.46
CA THR A 171 -1.08 -9.94 6.46
C THR A 171 0.15 -10.32 7.26
N GLU A 172 0.86 -9.31 7.76
CA GLU A 172 2.25 -9.39 8.20
C GLU A 172 2.44 -9.38 9.72
N ASP A 173 1.36 -9.45 10.48
CA ASP A 173 1.42 -9.37 11.95
C ASP A 173 0.72 -10.56 12.60
N TRP A 174 1.51 -11.44 13.21
CA TRP A 174 0.98 -12.52 14.02
C TRP A 174 0.23 -11.95 15.26
N HIS A 175 -0.88 -12.55 15.65
CA HIS A 175 -1.84 -12.11 16.66
C HIS A 175 -2.76 -10.96 16.20
N GLU A 176 -2.80 -10.64 14.91
CA GLU A 176 -3.72 -9.66 14.35
C GLU A 176 -4.69 -10.31 13.36
N LEU A 177 -5.95 -9.88 13.42
CA LEU A 177 -7.02 -10.32 12.52
C LEU A 177 -7.55 -9.09 11.77
N TYR A 178 -7.47 -9.10 10.46
CA TYR A 178 -7.93 -8.00 9.64
C TYR A 178 -9.31 -8.30 9.06
N VAL A 179 -10.22 -7.33 9.17
CA VAL A 179 -11.62 -7.43 8.75
C VAL A 179 -12.04 -6.31 7.81
N GLY A 180 -11.09 -5.55 7.30
CA GLY A 180 -11.32 -4.46 6.37
C GLY A 180 -10.05 -3.88 5.80
N CYS A 181 -10.14 -3.31 4.59
CA CYS A 181 -9.07 -2.57 3.95
C CYS A 181 -9.61 -1.40 3.13
N ALA A 182 -8.83 -0.32 3.01
CA ALA A 182 -9.26 0.82 2.24
C ALA A 182 -9.18 0.57 0.74
N GLY A 183 -10.16 1.06 0.00
CA GLY A 183 -10.05 1.30 -1.42
C GLY A 183 -9.23 2.55 -1.71
N GLY A 184 -8.87 2.74 -2.97
CA GLY A 184 -8.10 3.88 -3.42
C GLY A 184 -8.57 4.42 -4.76
N ALA A 185 -8.38 5.71 -4.99
CA ALA A 185 -8.56 6.38 -6.28
C ALA A 185 -7.72 7.67 -6.28
N GLY A 186 -7.68 8.38 -7.39
CA GLY A 186 -6.89 9.61 -7.44
C GLY A 186 -7.16 10.49 -8.63
N TRP A 187 -6.35 11.54 -8.73
CA TRP A 187 -6.38 12.49 -9.83
C TRP A 187 -4.98 12.92 -10.24
N VAL A 188 -4.85 13.21 -11.51
CA VAL A 188 -3.78 14.06 -12.04
C VAL A 188 -4.44 15.31 -12.60
N PHE A 189 -4.09 16.44 -12.03
CA PHE A 189 -4.49 17.77 -12.50
C PHE A 189 -3.38 18.32 -13.37
N SER A 190 -3.71 18.90 -14.52
CA SER A 190 -2.73 19.49 -15.42
C SER A 190 -3.23 20.80 -16.03
N ARG A 191 -2.27 21.67 -16.35
CA ARG A 191 -2.51 22.90 -17.08
C ARG A 191 -1.22 23.41 -17.69
N ASP A 192 -1.29 23.95 -18.90
CA ASP A 192 -0.18 24.68 -19.52
C ASP A 192 -0.35 26.18 -19.25
N TYR A 193 0.67 26.79 -18.65
CA TYR A 193 0.70 28.21 -18.35
C TYR A 193 1.68 28.92 -19.32
N PRO A 194 1.26 30.01 -19.95
CA PRO A 194 2.19 30.84 -20.73
C PRO A 194 3.26 31.44 -19.81
N LEU A 195 4.50 31.33 -20.22
CA LEU A 195 5.63 31.92 -19.53
C LEU A 195 5.99 33.26 -20.14
N GLN A 196 6.46 34.20 -19.32
CA GLN A 196 6.89 35.55 -19.70
C GLN A 196 8.16 35.90 -18.91
N PRO A 197 8.92 36.91 -19.34
CA PRO A 197 10.00 37.46 -18.53
C PRO A 197 9.47 37.92 -17.15
N ALA A 198 10.29 37.74 -16.11
CA ALA A 198 9.96 38.25 -14.79
C ALA A 198 9.72 39.77 -14.80
N ALA A 199 8.91 40.29 -13.89
CA ALA A 199 8.65 41.72 -13.76
C ALA A 199 9.97 42.50 -13.59
N GLY A 200 10.06 43.73 -14.10
CA GLY A 200 11.26 44.55 -14.00
C GLY A 200 11.65 44.81 -12.54
N GLY A 201 12.91 44.52 -12.18
CA GLY A 201 13.43 44.64 -10.83
C GLY A 201 13.22 43.41 -9.94
N ALA A 202 12.53 42.35 -10.42
CA ALA A 202 12.41 41.11 -9.71
C ALA A 202 13.66 40.24 -9.82
N SER A 203 13.99 39.52 -8.75
CA SER A 203 15.08 38.55 -8.71
C SER A 203 14.49 37.13 -8.55
N CYS A 204 15.18 36.13 -9.11
CA CYS A 204 14.79 34.76 -9.02
C CYS A 204 15.35 34.07 -7.77
N TRP A 205 14.53 33.24 -7.17
CA TRP A 205 14.80 32.52 -5.93
C TRP A 205 14.35 31.08 -6.03
N THR A 206 14.99 30.20 -5.29
CA THR A 206 14.52 28.85 -4.99
C THR A 206 14.26 28.74 -3.50
N LEU A 207 13.03 28.42 -3.13
CA LEU A 207 12.67 28.00 -1.76
C LEU A 207 12.62 26.48 -1.74
N GLU A 208 13.49 25.89 -0.93
CA GLU A 208 13.59 24.45 -0.71
C GLU A 208 13.14 24.10 0.70
N LEU A 209 12.42 23.01 0.85
CA LEU A 209 12.08 22.39 2.12
C LEU A 209 12.53 20.92 2.10
N LYS A 210 13.23 20.52 3.14
CA LYS A 210 13.70 19.15 3.35
C LYS A 210 13.65 18.77 4.82
N GLY A 211 13.89 17.47 5.13
CA GLY A 211 14.03 17.00 6.50
C GLY A 211 12.73 16.66 7.21
N LEU A 212 11.59 16.64 6.52
CA LEU A 212 10.37 16.01 7.05
C LEU A 212 10.53 14.47 7.03
N ALA A 213 9.79 13.79 7.90
CA ALA A 213 9.79 12.33 7.99
C ALA A 213 9.23 11.70 6.70
N GLY A 214 8.16 12.25 6.17
CA GLY A 214 7.38 11.58 5.12
C GLY A 214 6.70 10.33 5.67
N GLY A 215 6.06 9.56 4.80
CA GLY A 215 5.40 8.32 5.20
C GLY A 215 4.46 7.79 4.16
N HIS A 216 3.90 6.61 4.40
CA HIS A 216 2.90 6.00 3.54
C HIS A 216 1.55 6.71 3.66
N SER A 217 0.98 7.14 2.52
CA SER A 217 -0.26 7.95 2.48
C SER A 217 -1.53 7.26 3.01
N GLY A 218 -1.45 5.99 3.33
CA GLY A 218 -2.52 5.23 3.97
C GLY A 218 -2.21 4.96 5.44
N ILE A 219 -1.27 4.08 5.70
CA ILE A 219 -0.97 3.55 7.05
C ILE A 219 -0.54 4.66 8.03
N GLU A 220 0.15 5.70 7.55
CA GLU A 220 0.71 6.76 8.39
C GLU A 220 -0.01 8.10 8.26
N ILE A 221 -1.08 8.20 7.45
CA ILE A 221 -1.81 9.45 7.25
C ILE A 221 -2.43 10.02 8.54
N HIS A 222 -2.74 9.14 9.49
CA HIS A 222 -3.26 9.49 10.82
C HIS A 222 -2.23 10.16 11.72
N LEU A 223 -0.93 10.02 11.42
CA LEU A 223 0.15 10.60 12.22
C LEU A 223 0.30 12.12 12.04
N GLN A 224 -0.47 12.71 11.13
CA GLN A 224 -0.48 14.16 10.85
C GLN A 224 0.90 14.70 10.48
N LEU A 225 1.69 13.89 9.75
CA LEU A 225 3.02 14.28 9.26
C LEU A 225 2.95 15.49 8.34
N GLY A 226 3.99 16.31 8.37
CA GLY A 226 4.11 17.48 7.53
C GLY A 226 4.09 17.14 6.05
N ASN A 227 3.33 17.92 5.27
CA ASN A 227 3.31 17.82 3.81
C ASN A 227 4.12 18.98 3.21
N ALA A 228 5.27 18.65 2.59
CA ALA A 228 6.19 19.66 2.05
C ALA A 228 5.52 20.61 1.05
N LEU A 229 4.56 20.12 0.24
CA LEU A 229 3.85 20.96 -0.72
C LEU A 229 2.97 22.00 -0.05
N LYS A 230 2.23 21.60 0.99
CA LYS A 230 1.38 22.52 1.77
C LYS A 230 2.22 23.57 2.48
N LEU A 231 3.34 23.18 3.09
CA LEU A 231 4.23 24.07 3.82
C LEU A 231 4.96 25.07 2.89
N LEU A 232 5.44 24.62 1.73
CA LEU A 232 6.05 25.51 0.72
C LEU A 232 5.06 26.53 0.19
N VAL A 233 3.82 26.11 -0.09
CA VAL A 233 2.76 27.03 -0.54
C VAL A 233 2.40 28.01 0.56
N GLU A 234 2.30 27.57 1.82
CA GLU A 234 2.05 28.44 2.98
C GLU A 234 3.17 29.49 3.14
N ALA A 235 4.43 29.11 2.93
CA ALA A 235 5.55 30.03 2.99
C ALA A 235 5.48 31.15 1.93
N LEU A 236 4.95 30.83 0.75
CA LEU A 236 4.83 31.79 -0.37
C LEU A 236 3.52 32.58 -0.37
N ALA A 237 2.54 32.24 0.46
CA ALA A 237 1.19 32.82 0.45
C ALA A 237 1.17 34.35 0.62
N ASP A 238 2.11 34.90 1.41
CA ASP A 238 2.22 36.35 1.68
C ASP A 238 3.25 37.05 0.82
N VAL A 239 3.84 36.38 -0.18
CA VAL A 239 4.78 37.01 -1.13
C VAL A 239 3.99 37.62 -2.28
N ALA A 240 3.65 38.91 -2.16
CA ALA A 240 2.68 39.56 -3.02
C ALA A 240 3.09 39.62 -4.50
N SER A 241 4.40 39.75 -4.77
CA SER A 241 4.97 39.79 -6.12
C SER A 241 5.43 38.42 -6.67
N CYS A 242 5.05 37.30 -6.01
CA CYS A 242 5.49 35.96 -6.37
C CYS A 242 5.01 35.53 -7.77
N GLN A 243 5.94 35.29 -8.67
CA GLN A 243 5.72 34.73 -10.00
C GLN A 243 6.43 33.38 -10.13
N LEU A 244 5.69 32.29 -10.25
CA LEU A 244 6.22 30.93 -10.29
C LEU A 244 6.93 30.63 -11.60
N ALA A 245 8.10 30.00 -11.53
CA ALA A 245 8.89 29.56 -12.68
C ALA A 245 8.88 28.03 -12.84
N ALA A 246 9.18 27.31 -11.77
CA ALA A 246 9.28 25.87 -11.76
C ALA A 246 9.01 25.32 -10.33
N ALA A 247 8.65 24.04 -10.23
CA ALA A 247 8.50 23.38 -8.95
C ALA A 247 8.72 21.87 -9.09
N SER A 248 9.24 21.24 -8.03
CA SER A 248 9.29 19.80 -7.88
C SER A 248 9.14 19.47 -6.41
N VAL A 249 8.01 18.84 -6.05
CA VAL A 249 7.69 18.47 -4.67
C VAL A 249 7.06 17.09 -4.66
N GLY A 250 7.55 16.20 -3.77
CA GLY A 250 7.07 14.84 -3.66
C GLY A 250 7.57 13.92 -4.78
N VAL A 251 7.44 12.61 -4.57
CA VAL A 251 8.03 11.58 -5.45
C VAL A 251 7.01 10.60 -6.02
N ALA A 252 5.97 10.21 -5.24
CA ALA A 252 4.99 9.21 -5.63
C ALA A 252 3.60 9.48 -5.02
N HIS A 253 2.54 8.99 -5.67
CA HIS A 253 1.14 9.21 -5.25
C HIS A 253 0.80 8.63 -3.87
N ASN A 254 1.49 7.56 -3.47
CA ASN A 254 1.27 6.85 -2.20
C ASN A 254 2.22 7.28 -1.07
N VAL A 255 2.99 8.35 -1.26
CA VAL A 255 3.93 8.89 -0.27
C VAL A 255 3.50 10.29 0.15
N ILE A 256 3.55 10.60 1.45
CA ILE A 256 3.38 11.96 1.98
C ILE A 256 4.65 12.75 1.61
N PRO A 257 4.54 13.88 0.87
CA PRO A 257 5.71 14.64 0.42
C PRO A 257 6.56 15.14 1.58
N ARG A 258 7.80 14.70 1.66
CA ARG A 258 8.73 15.06 2.73
C ARG A 258 9.72 16.16 2.37
N GLU A 259 9.87 16.44 1.08
CA GLU A 259 10.83 17.41 0.55
C GLU A 259 10.41 17.95 -0.81
N GLY A 260 10.98 19.05 -1.21
CA GLY A 260 10.78 19.64 -2.51
C GLY A 260 11.21 21.09 -2.58
N TRP A 261 11.06 21.69 -3.76
CA TRP A 261 11.43 23.07 -4.00
C TRP A 261 10.48 23.76 -4.96
N ILE A 262 10.38 25.09 -4.82
CA ILE A 262 9.66 25.99 -5.73
C ILE A 262 10.63 27.11 -6.15
N ARG A 263 10.78 27.30 -7.48
CA ARG A 263 11.51 28.43 -8.07
C ARG A 263 10.51 29.49 -8.47
N PHE A 264 10.81 30.74 -8.10
CA PHE A 264 9.95 31.88 -8.36
C PHE A 264 10.75 33.17 -8.51
N ALA A 265 10.14 34.20 -9.09
CA ALA A 265 10.65 35.56 -9.06
C ALA A 265 9.78 36.42 -8.15
N CYS A 266 10.39 37.31 -7.40
CA CYS A 266 9.71 38.36 -6.63
C CYS A 266 10.58 39.63 -6.55
N ASP A 267 9.99 40.74 -6.11
CA ASP A 267 10.78 41.94 -5.86
C ASP A 267 11.69 41.78 -4.62
N THR A 268 12.63 42.69 -4.47
CA THR A 268 13.63 42.64 -3.37
C THR A 268 13.03 42.87 -1.98
N VAL A 269 11.90 43.59 -1.92
CA VAL A 269 11.18 43.84 -0.65
C VAL A 269 10.53 42.55 -0.14
N ASP A 270 9.83 41.83 -1.03
CA ASP A 270 9.19 40.58 -0.72
C ASP A 270 10.21 39.49 -0.37
N ALA A 271 11.34 39.40 -1.12
CA ALA A 271 12.42 38.46 -0.83
C ALA A 271 13.05 38.69 0.53
N GLY A 272 13.32 39.97 0.89
CA GLY A 272 13.85 40.34 2.20
C GLY A 272 12.87 40.01 3.33
N ALA A 273 11.58 40.28 3.14
CA ALA A 273 10.55 39.97 4.10
C ALA A 273 10.41 38.43 4.31
N LEU A 274 10.44 37.67 3.22
CA LEU A 274 10.44 36.20 3.29
C LEU A 274 11.64 35.68 4.07
N GLN A 275 12.85 36.11 3.73
CA GLN A 275 14.08 35.71 4.42
C GLN A 275 14.00 35.93 5.92
N GLN A 276 13.44 37.04 6.37
CA GLN A 276 13.26 37.35 7.79
C GLN A 276 12.20 36.46 8.47
N ARG A 277 11.25 35.94 7.69
CA ARG A 277 10.15 35.08 8.21
C ARG A 277 10.51 33.61 8.32
N LEU A 278 11.52 33.11 7.59
CA LEU A 278 11.79 31.66 7.49
C LEU A 278 11.95 31.00 8.86
N GLU A 279 12.72 31.58 9.78
CA GLU A 279 12.87 31.05 11.13
C GLU A 279 11.57 31.08 11.95
N ALA A 280 10.74 32.12 11.75
CA ALA A 280 9.45 32.22 12.44
C ALA A 280 8.48 31.14 11.89
N LEU A 281 8.49 30.89 10.58
CA LEU A 281 7.73 29.81 9.95
C LEU A 281 8.13 28.44 10.51
N GLN A 282 9.43 28.14 10.57
CA GLN A 282 9.94 26.89 11.14
C GLN A 282 9.50 26.73 12.60
N ARG A 283 9.67 27.76 13.46
CA ARG A 283 9.21 27.71 14.86
C ARG A 283 7.71 27.46 14.96
N ARG A 284 6.92 28.10 14.10
CA ARG A 284 5.46 27.89 14.06
C ARG A 284 5.12 26.44 13.69
N TRP A 285 5.76 25.89 12.67
CA TRP A 285 5.52 24.51 12.25
C TRP A 285 5.97 23.49 13.32
N HIS A 286 7.12 23.69 13.96
CA HIS A 286 7.57 22.87 15.07
C HIS A 286 6.59 22.89 16.27
N SER A 287 5.74 23.91 16.41
CA SER A 287 4.78 23.98 17.52
C SER A 287 3.58 23.05 17.37
N TYR A 288 3.32 22.51 16.17
CA TYR A 288 2.18 21.63 15.91
C TYR A 288 2.51 20.38 15.08
N LEU A 289 3.63 20.35 14.36
CA LEU A 289 4.04 19.14 13.65
C LEU A 289 4.60 18.09 14.63
N PRO A 290 4.45 16.80 14.32
CA PRO A 290 5.03 15.72 15.11
C PRO A 290 6.55 15.86 15.27
N ALA A 291 7.09 15.32 16.36
CA ALA A 291 8.53 15.34 16.63
C ALA A 291 9.38 14.72 15.49
N ALA A 292 8.81 13.76 14.75
CA ALA A 292 9.45 13.15 13.59
C ALA A 292 9.79 14.17 12.49
N ASP A 293 9.04 15.27 12.40
CA ASP A 293 9.23 16.34 11.42
C ASP A 293 10.10 17.50 11.91
N HIS A 294 10.62 17.45 13.13
CA HIS A 294 11.45 18.52 13.68
C HIS A 294 12.82 18.67 13.01
N GLY A 295 13.18 17.75 12.12
CA GLY A 295 14.34 17.87 11.24
C GLY A 295 14.13 18.79 10.03
N LEU A 296 12.94 19.39 9.85
CA LEU A 296 12.66 20.22 8.69
C LEU A 296 13.58 21.46 8.62
N GLU A 297 14.03 21.76 7.42
CA GLU A 297 14.84 22.93 7.09
C GLU A 297 14.22 23.67 5.90
N LEU A 298 14.17 25.02 5.99
CA LEU A 298 13.80 25.92 4.90
C LEU A 298 15.04 26.66 4.42
N LEU A 299 15.29 26.59 3.12
CA LEU A 299 16.40 27.26 2.47
C LEU A 299 15.90 28.17 1.34
N LEU A 300 16.20 29.47 1.43
CA LEU A 300 15.97 30.42 0.35
C LEU A 300 17.31 30.78 -0.30
N GLN A 301 17.44 30.46 -1.57
CA GLN A 301 18.68 30.68 -2.33
C GLN A 301 18.43 31.47 -3.60
N PRO A 302 19.32 32.39 -4.01
CA PRO A 302 19.27 33.00 -5.32
C PRO A 302 19.26 31.93 -6.42
N ALA A 303 18.51 32.18 -7.48
CA ALA A 303 18.43 31.31 -8.64
C ALA A 303 18.71 32.08 -9.92
N GLU A 304 19.15 31.40 -10.98
CA GLU A 304 19.31 31.96 -12.29
C GLU A 304 18.00 32.54 -12.82
N PRO A 305 18.05 33.66 -13.56
CA PRO A 305 16.88 34.24 -14.18
C PRO A 305 16.12 33.21 -15.03
N ALA A 306 14.81 33.16 -14.86
CA ALA A 306 13.96 32.22 -15.57
C ALA A 306 12.70 32.95 -16.08
N ALA A 307 12.09 32.40 -17.12
CA ALA A 307 10.74 32.76 -17.50
C ALA A 307 9.75 32.29 -16.45
N VAL A 308 8.71 33.07 -16.16
CA VAL A 308 7.77 32.89 -15.08
C VAL A 308 6.33 32.90 -15.56
N MET A 309 5.43 32.32 -14.82
CA MET A 309 3.99 32.51 -14.96
C MET A 309 3.62 33.97 -14.67
N SER A 310 2.47 34.43 -15.17
CA SER A 310 1.94 35.73 -14.73
C SER A 310 1.67 35.72 -13.22
N LEU A 311 1.65 36.90 -12.61
CA LEU A 311 1.34 37.05 -11.18
C LEU A 311 -0.05 36.47 -10.84
N GLU A 312 -1.02 36.67 -11.73
CA GLU A 312 -2.37 36.16 -11.59
C GLU A 312 -2.39 34.62 -11.58
N HIS A 313 -1.75 33.98 -12.57
CA HIS A 313 -1.66 32.52 -12.65
C HIS A 313 -0.90 31.92 -11.47
N SER A 314 0.19 32.55 -11.05
CA SER A 314 0.98 32.10 -9.88
C SER A 314 0.14 32.15 -8.61
N ARG A 315 -0.57 33.25 -8.39
CA ARG A 315 -1.46 33.41 -7.22
C ARG A 315 -2.60 32.39 -7.23
N GLN A 316 -3.25 32.20 -8.40
CA GLN A 316 -4.32 31.20 -8.55
C GLN A 316 -3.83 29.78 -8.24
N LEU A 317 -2.65 29.40 -8.74
CA LEU A 317 -2.07 28.08 -8.49
C LEU A 317 -1.74 27.87 -7.00
N LEU A 318 -1.09 28.85 -6.36
CA LEU A 318 -0.83 28.79 -4.91
C LEU A 318 -2.11 28.68 -4.10
N GLN A 319 -3.16 29.45 -4.44
CA GLN A 319 -4.44 29.42 -3.75
C GLN A 319 -5.17 28.08 -3.90
N VAL A 320 -5.18 27.48 -5.09
CA VAL A 320 -5.83 26.17 -5.27
C VAL A 320 -5.09 25.06 -4.53
N ILE A 321 -3.76 25.06 -4.54
CA ILE A 321 -2.99 24.10 -3.76
C ILE A 321 -3.22 24.29 -2.26
N ALA A 322 -3.30 25.54 -1.78
CA ALA A 322 -3.62 25.83 -0.40
C ALA A 322 -5.01 25.31 -0.01
N ALA A 323 -6.02 25.47 -0.88
CA ALA A 323 -7.40 25.07 -0.64
C ALA A 323 -7.63 23.55 -0.79
N LEU A 324 -6.87 22.84 -1.62
CA LEU A 324 -6.97 21.37 -1.76
C LEU A 324 -6.71 20.70 -0.41
N PRO A 325 -7.57 19.76 0.04
CA PRO A 325 -7.39 19.08 1.32
C PRO A 325 -6.19 18.13 1.31
N HIS A 326 -5.69 17.81 2.51
CA HIS A 326 -4.67 16.79 2.76
C HIS A 326 -4.89 16.20 4.18
N GLY A 327 -4.57 14.91 4.35
CA GLY A 327 -4.65 14.22 5.62
C GLY A 327 -5.96 13.42 5.80
N ALA A 328 -6.20 12.95 7.02
CA ALA A 328 -7.45 12.27 7.39
C ALA A 328 -8.63 13.24 7.29
N GLN A 329 -9.71 12.81 6.65
CA GLN A 329 -10.93 13.60 6.44
C GLN A 329 -12.10 13.09 7.28
N ALA A 330 -12.14 11.79 7.59
CA ALA A 330 -13.10 11.17 8.45
C ALA A 330 -12.49 9.99 9.20
N TYR A 331 -13.06 9.71 10.36
CA TYR A 331 -12.75 8.56 11.19
C TYR A 331 -13.96 7.65 11.32
N SER A 332 -13.73 6.38 11.64
CA SER A 332 -14.78 5.39 11.82
C SER A 332 -15.80 5.82 12.86
N LEU A 333 -17.08 5.62 12.54
CA LEU A 333 -18.18 5.82 13.49
C LEU A 333 -18.41 4.59 14.39
N ALA A 334 -17.76 3.47 14.06
CA ALA A 334 -17.73 2.24 14.86
C ALA A 334 -16.39 2.12 15.62
N GLN A 335 -16.22 1.08 16.40
CA GLN A 335 -14.94 0.77 17.03
C GLN A 335 -14.03 0.03 16.05
N PRO A 336 -12.72 0.32 16.01
CA PRO A 336 -12.03 1.36 16.77
C PRO A 336 -12.27 2.78 16.18
N ALA A 337 -12.56 3.74 17.04
CA ALA A 337 -12.92 5.11 16.63
C ALA A 337 -11.73 5.94 16.10
N ASP A 338 -10.52 5.45 16.25
CA ASP A 338 -9.28 6.04 15.73
C ASP A 338 -8.92 5.54 14.31
N LEU A 339 -9.69 4.60 13.77
CA LEU A 339 -9.51 4.14 12.39
C LEU A 339 -9.87 5.25 11.41
N VAL A 340 -8.93 5.66 10.57
CA VAL A 340 -9.20 6.59 9.47
C VAL A 340 -10.11 5.91 8.44
N ASP A 341 -11.26 6.50 8.16
CA ASP A 341 -12.25 5.98 7.20
C ASP A 341 -12.10 6.62 5.82
N LEU A 342 -11.76 7.91 5.78
CA LEU A 342 -11.52 8.67 4.56
C LEU A 342 -10.28 9.55 4.70
N SER A 343 -9.39 9.50 3.72
CA SER A 343 -8.22 10.39 3.66
C SER A 343 -7.93 10.87 2.24
N ILE A 344 -7.12 11.93 2.15
CA ILE A 344 -6.57 12.43 0.90
C ILE A 344 -5.10 12.79 1.08
N ASN A 345 -4.28 12.39 0.13
CA ASN A 345 -2.87 12.77 0.04
C ASN A 345 -2.67 13.71 -1.15
N LEU A 346 -2.26 14.94 -0.90
CA LEU A 346 -1.74 15.83 -1.93
C LEU A 346 -0.28 15.47 -2.14
N ALA A 347 0.00 14.70 -3.21
CA ALA A 347 1.16 13.83 -3.27
C ALA A 347 2.37 14.40 -4.02
N ARG A 348 2.14 14.99 -5.19
CA ARG A 348 3.25 15.43 -6.05
C ARG A 348 2.87 16.69 -6.82
N LEU A 349 3.80 17.62 -6.91
CA LEU A 349 3.72 18.78 -7.79
C LEU A 349 4.95 18.82 -8.70
N GLN A 350 4.70 18.96 -9.99
CA GLN A 350 5.72 19.27 -10.98
C GLN A 350 5.29 20.50 -11.80
N VAL A 351 6.19 21.44 -11.95
CA VAL A 351 6.04 22.56 -12.89
C VAL A 351 7.32 22.65 -13.70
N VAL A 352 7.23 22.32 -14.98
CA VAL A 352 8.37 22.31 -15.91
C VAL A 352 7.97 23.05 -17.17
N GLU A 353 8.71 24.11 -17.53
CA GLU A 353 8.45 24.92 -18.73
C GLU A 353 7.00 25.41 -18.86
N GLY A 354 6.38 25.78 -17.73
CA GLY A 354 4.99 26.23 -17.67
C GLY A 354 3.96 25.11 -17.62
N ARG A 355 4.35 23.85 -17.80
CA ARG A 355 3.46 22.71 -17.68
C ARG A 355 3.33 22.27 -16.23
N LEU A 356 2.11 22.36 -15.71
CA LEU A 356 1.73 21.86 -14.38
C LEU A 356 1.30 20.41 -14.45
N GLU A 357 1.77 19.60 -13.50
CA GLU A 357 1.20 18.33 -13.11
C GLU A 357 1.11 18.25 -11.58
N LEU A 358 -0.10 18.04 -11.06
CA LEU A 358 -0.38 17.92 -9.64
C LEU A 358 -1.12 16.60 -9.41
N GLU A 359 -0.58 15.74 -8.55
CA GLU A 359 -1.17 14.44 -8.21
C GLU A 359 -1.77 14.46 -6.81
N SER A 360 -2.94 13.85 -6.69
CA SER A 360 -3.61 13.59 -5.43
C SER A 360 -4.24 12.21 -5.41
N SER A 361 -4.24 11.55 -4.27
CA SER A 361 -4.87 10.24 -4.07
C SER A 361 -5.78 10.26 -2.85
N ILE A 362 -6.87 9.48 -2.90
CA ILE A 362 -7.79 9.26 -1.77
C ILE A 362 -7.81 7.80 -1.38
N ARG A 363 -8.08 7.56 -0.10
CA ARG A 363 -8.38 6.23 0.44
C ARG A 363 -9.68 6.28 1.23
N PHE A 364 -10.47 5.21 1.14
CA PHE A 364 -11.80 5.15 1.74
C PHE A 364 -12.21 3.69 1.99
N PHE A 365 -12.90 3.41 3.08
CA PHE A 365 -13.59 2.14 3.25
C PHE A 365 -14.94 2.16 2.53
N ASN A 366 -15.66 3.26 2.65
CA ASN A 366 -16.96 3.44 2.02
C ASN A 366 -16.85 4.41 0.82
N PRO A 367 -17.10 3.96 -0.44
CA PRO A 367 -17.05 4.83 -1.61
C PRO A 367 -18.07 5.97 -1.62
N GLU A 368 -19.24 5.79 -0.97
CA GLU A 368 -20.27 6.83 -0.87
C GLU A 368 -19.79 8.01 -0.01
N GLN A 369 -19.02 7.73 1.05
CA GLN A 369 -18.43 8.78 1.88
C GLN A 369 -17.39 9.60 1.09
N ALA A 370 -16.67 8.98 0.16
CA ALA A 370 -15.71 9.67 -0.70
C ALA A 370 -16.35 10.62 -1.73
N ALA A 371 -17.64 10.47 -2.04
CA ALA A 371 -18.30 11.24 -3.10
C ALA A 371 -18.29 12.75 -2.83
N GLY A 372 -18.52 13.17 -1.58
CA GLY A 372 -18.48 14.59 -1.18
C GLY A 372 -17.09 15.19 -1.31
N LEU A 373 -16.06 14.45 -0.90
CA LEU A 373 -14.66 14.87 -1.04
C LEU A 373 -14.26 14.98 -2.52
N ARG A 374 -14.66 14.01 -3.35
CA ARG A 374 -14.43 14.04 -4.80
C ARG A 374 -15.04 15.30 -5.43
N LEU A 375 -16.30 15.60 -5.10
CA LEU A 375 -16.98 16.79 -5.59
C LEU A 375 -16.22 18.07 -5.22
N ALA A 376 -15.77 18.20 -3.96
CA ALA A 376 -15.04 19.37 -3.50
C ALA A 376 -13.70 19.55 -4.24
N VAL A 377 -12.91 18.49 -4.35
CA VAL A 377 -11.60 18.49 -5.03
C VAL A 377 -11.75 18.84 -6.52
N GLU A 378 -12.70 18.22 -7.20
CA GLU A 378 -12.93 18.47 -8.63
C GLU A 378 -13.48 19.87 -8.89
N SER A 379 -14.35 20.38 -8.00
CA SER A 379 -14.85 21.75 -8.09
C SER A 379 -13.71 22.78 -7.96
N LEU A 380 -12.81 22.59 -6.98
CA LEU A 380 -11.63 23.47 -6.82
C LEU A 380 -10.73 23.44 -8.08
N ALA A 381 -10.48 22.26 -8.62
CA ALA A 381 -9.69 22.10 -9.83
C ALA A 381 -10.35 22.79 -11.04
N GLN A 382 -11.67 22.66 -11.22
CA GLN A 382 -12.44 23.31 -12.27
C GLN A 382 -12.41 24.84 -12.13
N LEU A 383 -12.61 25.38 -10.94
CA LEU A 383 -12.52 26.82 -10.65
C LEU A 383 -11.13 27.39 -10.99
N ALA A 384 -10.10 26.61 -10.80
CA ALA A 384 -8.72 26.96 -11.18
C ALA A 384 -8.40 26.73 -12.67
N GLY A 385 -9.35 26.24 -13.46
CA GLY A 385 -9.14 25.94 -14.89
C GLY A 385 -8.17 24.79 -15.12
N LEU A 386 -8.08 23.84 -14.18
CA LEU A 386 -7.24 22.66 -14.32
C LEU A 386 -7.97 21.58 -15.13
N HIS A 387 -7.24 20.93 -16.03
CA HIS A 387 -7.70 19.69 -16.64
C HIS A 387 -7.62 18.56 -15.61
N ILE A 388 -8.68 17.74 -15.53
CA ILE A 388 -8.80 16.66 -14.55
C ILE A 388 -8.72 15.31 -15.28
N ARG A 389 -7.70 14.52 -14.97
CA ARG A 389 -7.63 13.10 -15.32
C ARG A 389 -7.84 12.30 -14.04
N ARG A 390 -8.93 11.55 -13.97
CA ARG A 390 -9.18 10.63 -12.86
C ARG A 390 -8.29 9.41 -13.03
N ILE A 391 -7.79 8.91 -11.92
CA ILE A 391 -7.12 7.61 -11.83
C ILE A 391 -8.17 6.65 -11.28
N ASP A 392 -8.55 5.67 -12.10
CA ASP A 392 -9.41 4.58 -11.66
C ASP A 392 -8.69 3.84 -10.54
N GLY A 393 -9.46 3.52 -9.52
CA GLY A 393 -8.92 2.90 -8.33
C GLY A 393 -9.49 1.50 -8.14
N TYR A 394 -9.43 1.06 -6.91
CA TYR A 394 -9.95 -0.22 -6.48
C TYR A 394 -10.90 -0.03 -5.28
N PRO A 395 -11.91 -0.92 -5.11
CA PRO A 395 -12.86 -0.83 -4.02
C PRO A 395 -12.22 -1.16 -2.67
N GLY A 396 -12.78 -0.63 -1.59
CA GLY A 396 -12.44 -1.03 -0.24
C GLY A 396 -13.25 -2.24 0.22
N TRP A 397 -12.78 -2.84 1.29
CA TRP A 397 -13.49 -3.82 2.09
C TRP A 397 -13.89 -3.14 3.41
N GLN A 398 -15.17 -2.76 3.50
CA GLN A 398 -15.69 -2.10 4.69
C GLN A 398 -15.60 -3.05 5.90
N PRO A 399 -15.02 -2.62 7.03
CA PRO A 399 -14.87 -3.46 8.21
C PRO A 399 -16.19 -3.97 8.76
N ASP A 400 -16.29 -5.28 8.99
CA ASP A 400 -17.41 -5.91 9.70
C ASP A 400 -16.93 -6.53 11.01
N PHE A 401 -17.05 -5.77 12.08
CA PHE A 401 -16.70 -6.23 13.44
C PHE A 401 -17.74 -7.15 14.07
N ALA A 402 -18.89 -7.37 13.41
CA ALA A 402 -19.94 -8.28 13.81
C ALA A 402 -19.94 -9.62 13.06
N SER A 403 -18.95 -9.83 12.16
CA SER A 403 -18.81 -11.04 11.36
C SER A 403 -18.83 -12.32 12.23
N PRO A 404 -19.65 -13.31 11.86
CA PRO A 404 -19.63 -14.63 12.52
C PRO A 404 -18.28 -15.34 12.40
N LEU A 405 -17.59 -15.19 11.27
CA LEU A 405 -16.25 -15.74 11.08
C LEU A 405 -15.26 -15.10 12.05
N LEU A 406 -15.27 -13.77 12.18
CA LEU A 406 -14.43 -13.05 13.14
C LEU A 406 -14.70 -13.52 14.59
N ALA A 407 -15.96 -13.65 14.99
CA ALA A 407 -16.31 -14.09 16.34
C ALA A 407 -15.75 -15.49 16.63
N ARG A 408 -15.88 -16.43 15.70
CA ARG A 408 -15.32 -17.78 15.78
C ARG A 408 -13.80 -17.76 15.84
N ALA A 409 -13.18 -17.01 14.95
CA ALA A 409 -11.72 -16.88 14.85
C ALA A 409 -11.10 -16.31 16.14
N LYS A 410 -11.70 -15.29 16.74
CA LYS A 410 -11.29 -14.72 18.04
C LYS A 410 -11.37 -15.74 19.16
N ALA A 411 -12.50 -16.43 19.31
CA ALA A 411 -12.70 -17.42 20.34
C ALA A 411 -11.72 -18.60 20.22
N LEU A 412 -11.43 -19.03 18.98
CA LEU A 412 -10.43 -20.05 18.70
C LEU A 412 -9.04 -19.59 19.10
N HIS A 413 -8.64 -18.37 18.69
CA HIS A 413 -7.32 -17.81 18.98
C HIS A 413 -7.10 -17.73 20.52
N GLU A 414 -8.07 -17.21 21.25
CA GLU A 414 -8.01 -17.11 22.71
C GLU A 414 -7.85 -18.49 23.35
N ARG A 415 -8.59 -19.49 22.87
CA ARG A 415 -8.51 -20.88 23.38
C ARG A 415 -7.15 -21.54 23.07
N LEU A 416 -6.53 -21.26 21.92
CA LEU A 416 -5.27 -21.87 21.51
C LEU A 416 -4.03 -21.23 22.13
N PHE A 417 -4.07 -19.91 22.36
CA PHE A 417 -2.88 -19.13 22.69
C PHE A 417 -3.02 -18.32 24.00
N ASP A 418 -4.13 -18.47 24.73
CA ASP A 418 -4.43 -17.73 25.96
C ASP A 418 -4.24 -16.19 25.78
N SER A 419 -4.58 -15.69 24.61
CA SER A 419 -4.45 -14.29 24.24
C SER A 419 -5.54 -13.86 23.26
N VAL A 420 -6.06 -12.64 23.44
CA VAL A 420 -7.04 -12.05 22.54
C VAL A 420 -6.30 -11.42 21.36
N PRO A 421 -6.61 -11.81 20.11
CA PRO A 421 -5.97 -11.18 18.95
C PRO A 421 -6.46 -9.75 18.78
N ALA A 422 -5.59 -8.86 18.27
CA ALA A 422 -6.00 -7.54 17.86
C ALA A 422 -6.86 -7.62 16.59
N VAL A 423 -8.02 -6.97 16.59
CA VAL A 423 -8.86 -6.87 15.40
C VAL A 423 -8.63 -5.52 14.75
N LYS A 424 -8.27 -5.55 13.48
CA LYS A 424 -7.85 -4.35 12.74
C LYS A 424 -8.57 -4.23 11.39
N ALA A 425 -8.56 -3.03 10.87
CA ALA A 425 -8.73 -2.74 9.46
C ALA A 425 -7.55 -1.87 9.01
N ILE A 426 -7.04 -2.10 7.81
CA ILE A 426 -5.87 -1.38 7.31
C ILE A 426 -6.31 -0.26 6.36
N HIS A 427 -5.81 0.95 6.58
CA HIS A 427 -6.06 2.08 5.67
C HIS A 427 -5.11 2.04 4.45
N ALA A 428 -4.91 0.84 3.89
CA ALA A 428 -4.19 0.52 2.67
C ALA A 428 -5.00 -0.49 1.86
N GLY A 429 -4.63 -0.73 0.60
CA GLY A 429 -5.27 -1.73 -0.24
C GLY A 429 -4.84 -3.13 0.13
N LEU A 430 -5.78 -4.08 0.04
CA LEU A 430 -5.57 -5.51 -0.02
C LEU A 430 -6.47 -6.06 -1.13
N GLU A 431 -6.11 -7.18 -1.73
CA GLU A 431 -6.97 -7.87 -2.70
C GLU A 431 -8.37 -8.16 -2.16
N CYS A 432 -8.48 -8.34 -0.83
CA CYS A 432 -9.76 -8.53 -0.13
C CYS A 432 -10.82 -7.48 -0.49
N GLY A 433 -10.44 -6.23 -0.75
CA GLY A 433 -11.37 -5.17 -1.18
C GLY A 433 -12.02 -5.48 -2.53
N ILE A 434 -11.21 -5.89 -3.49
CA ILE A 434 -11.68 -6.27 -4.84
C ILE A 434 -12.47 -7.58 -4.76
N LEU A 435 -11.94 -8.57 -4.04
CA LEU A 435 -12.58 -9.87 -3.88
C LEU A 435 -13.96 -9.73 -3.19
N LYS A 436 -14.07 -8.89 -2.16
CA LYS A 436 -15.36 -8.57 -1.53
C LYS A 436 -16.35 -7.93 -2.49
N SER A 437 -15.89 -7.08 -3.40
CA SER A 437 -16.77 -6.48 -4.42
C SER A 437 -17.28 -7.49 -5.45
N LYS A 438 -16.49 -8.54 -5.76
CA LYS A 438 -16.84 -9.62 -6.69
C LYS A 438 -17.65 -10.74 -6.02
N LEU A 439 -17.44 -10.94 -4.72
CA LEU A 439 -18.10 -11.94 -3.86
C LEU A 439 -18.77 -11.23 -2.67
N PRO A 440 -19.84 -10.44 -2.88
CA PRO A 440 -20.40 -9.56 -1.86
C PRO A 440 -20.92 -10.32 -0.63
N ASP A 441 -21.32 -11.59 -0.79
CA ASP A 441 -21.81 -12.44 0.29
C ASP A 441 -20.69 -13.16 1.07
N ALA A 442 -19.44 -13.07 0.63
CA ALA A 442 -18.33 -13.74 1.32
C ALA A 442 -18.01 -13.05 2.64
N ASP A 443 -17.90 -13.83 3.72
CA ASP A 443 -17.32 -13.42 4.99
C ASP A 443 -15.80 -13.62 4.91
N ILE A 444 -15.04 -12.55 5.02
CA ILE A 444 -13.60 -12.52 4.76
C ILE A 444 -12.85 -12.22 6.05
N LEU A 445 -11.75 -12.93 6.27
CA LEU A 445 -10.81 -12.70 7.36
C LEU A 445 -9.39 -12.79 6.81
N SER A 446 -8.53 -11.84 7.16
CA SER A 446 -7.11 -11.90 6.80
C SER A 446 -6.24 -12.00 8.04
N PHE A 447 -5.23 -12.89 7.98
CA PHE A 447 -4.23 -13.09 9.04
C PHE A 447 -2.98 -13.76 8.47
N GLY A 448 -1.85 -13.61 9.14
CA GLY A 448 -0.58 -14.16 8.68
C GLY A 448 0.49 -14.27 9.77
N PRO A 449 1.66 -14.84 9.48
CA PRO A 449 2.81 -14.81 10.36
C PRO A 449 3.49 -13.44 10.34
N THR A 450 4.47 -13.21 11.22
CA THR A 450 5.17 -11.92 11.27
C THR A 450 6.21 -11.78 10.17
N ILE A 451 5.99 -10.83 9.28
CA ILE A 451 6.93 -10.34 8.26
C ILE A 451 7.36 -8.92 8.65
N ARG A 452 8.56 -8.53 8.33
CA ARG A 452 9.05 -7.16 8.51
C ARG A 452 9.90 -6.74 7.33
N GLY A 453 9.78 -5.48 6.96
CA GLY A 453 10.52 -4.90 5.85
C GLY A 453 10.09 -5.43 4.48
N ALA A 454 8.84 -5.88 4.33
CA ALA A 454 8.27 -6.19 3.02
C ALA A 454 8.58 -5.09 2.00
N HIS A 455 8.66 -5.46 0.73
CA HIS A 455 9.00 -4.57 -0.39
C HIS A 455 10.41 -3.94 -0.30
N SER A 456 11.29 -4.48 0.53
CA SER A 456 12.66 -4.00 0.67
C SER A 456 13.69 -5.13 0.75
N PRO A 457 15.00 -4.84 0.51
CA PRO A 457 16.07 -5.85 0.66
C PRO A 457 16.30 -6.29 2.12
N THR A 458 15.54 -5.75 3.07
CA THR A 458 15.56 -6.14 4.50
C THR A 458 14.36 -7.00 4.88
N GLU A 459 13.57 -7.42 3.92
CA GLU A 459 12.43 -8.31 4.13
C GLU A 459 12.85 -9.58 4.85
N ARG A 460 12.10 -9.94 5.90
CA ARG A 460 12.39 -11.09 6.74
C ARG A 460 11.12 -11.66 7.39
N LEU A 461 11.06 -12.98 7.46
CA LEU A 461 9.98 -13.75 8.08
C LEU A 461 10.42 -14.24 9.47
N ARG A 462 9.61 -13.97 10.49
CA ARG A 462 9.86 -14.44 11.86
C ARG A 462 9.54 -15.93 11.96
N ILE A 463 10.57 -16.78 12.03
CA ILE A 463 10.44 -18.24 12.00
C ILE A 463 9.49 -18.73 13.10
N ALA A 464 9.61 -18.20 14.33
CA ALA A 464 8.82 -18.63 15.50
C ALA A 464 7.31 -18.36 15.37
N THR A 465 6.87 -17.54 14.40
CA THR A 465 5.44 -17.25 14.19
C THR A 465 4.77 -18.16 13.16
N VAL A 466 5.52 -18.94 12.41
CA VAL A 466 4.98 -19.86 11.39
C VAL A 466 4.28 -21.10 12.02
N PRO A 467 4.85 -21.79 13.03
CA PRO A 467 4.15 -22.92 13.66
C PRO A 467 2.82 -22.54 14.30
N PRO A 468 2.70 -21.46 15.13
CA PRO A 468 1.41 -21.07 15.67
C PRO A 468 0.44 -20.57 14.61
N PHE A 469 0.89 -19.88 13.55
CA PHE A 469 0.06 -19.51 12.40
C PHE A 469 -0.54 -20.77 11.74
N TRP A 470 0.26 -21.79 11.45
CA TRP A 470 -0.22 -23.04 10.89
C TRP A 470 -1.25 -23.74 11.79
N ARG A 471 -0.92 -23.86 13.08
CA ARG A 471 -1.83 -24.44 14.08
C ARG A 471 -3.16 -23.68 14.13
N TYR A 472 -3.14 -22.36 13.99
CA TYR A 472 -4.34 -21.54 13.99
C TYR A 472 -5.18 -21.76 12.72
N LEU A 473 -4.54 -21.72 11.55
CA LEU A 473 -5.20 -21.95 10.25
C LEU A 473 -5.89 -23.32 10.24
N THR A 474 -5.16 -24.38 10.57
CA THR A 474 -5.70 -25.76 10.54
C THR A 474 -6.81 -25.99 11.56
N ALA A 475 -6.67 -25.43 12.77
CA ALA A 475 -7.72 -25.50 13.78
C ALA A 475 -8.97 -24.71 13.37
N LEU A 476 -8.82 -23.54 12.70
CA LEU A 476 -9.95 -22.78 12.19
C LEU A 476 -10.69 -23.55 11.10
N LEU A 477 -9.98 -24.17 10.15
CA LEU A 477 -10.57 -25.02 9.11
C LEU A 477 -11.29 -26.24 9.68
N ALA A 478 -10.77 -26.80 10.77
CA ALA A 478 -11.42 -27.91 11.47
C ALA A 478 -12.76 -27.50 12.15
N GLU A 479 -12.98 -26.22 12.43
CA GLU A 479 -14.22 -25.70 13.01
C GLU A 479 -15.22 -25.15 11.96
N LEU A 480 -14.75 -24.86 10.74
CA LEU A 480 -15.57 -24.40 9.62
C LEU A 480 -16.19 -25.58 8.88
#